data_45cde68a87c00c6eaf408d8de2c4d938
#
_entry.id   45cde68a87c00c6eaf408d8de2c4d938
#
_cell.length_a   1.000
_cell.length_b   1.000
_cell.length_c   1.000
_cell.angle_alpha   90.00
_cell.angle_beta   90.00
_cell.angle_gamma   90.00
#
_symmetry.space_group_name_H-M   'P 1'
#
loop_
_entity.id
_entity.type
_entity.pdbx_description
1 polymer ?
#
loop_
_entity_poly.entity_id
_entity_poly.type
_entity_poly.pdbx_seq_one_letter_code
_entity_poly.pdbx_strand_id
1 'polypeptide(L)'
;MKRMLWLIFGMVWLVAASPVKNGYEVGDVASDFKLKNVDGKMVSLADYKEAKGFIVIFDCNTCPVSKAYNERIIGLNKTFASQGFPVVAINANDPGVSSGDSYEEMVRVAKKKGYDFPYLVDEGQSIAKTYGATNTPHVFVLKKEGAELKVAYIGAIDDNTRKASDATKHYVEDAVNALLAGKSVPVTKTKAIGCGIKWKNA
;
A
#
# COMPACT_ATOMS: atom_id res chain seq x y z
N MET A 1 55.43 -37.71 -24.29
CA MET A 1 54.35 -37.61 -23.29
C MET A 1 54.05 -36.13 -23.07
N LYS A 2 53.02 -35.59 -23.74
CA LYS A 2 52.63 -34.17 -23.61
C LYS A 2 51.58 -34.03 -22.50
N ARG A 3 51.90 -33.33 -21.44
CA ARG A 3 50.96 -32.98 -20.36
C ARG A 3 50.17 -31.75 -20.78
N MET A 4 48.86 -31.90 -20.97
CA MET A 4 47.93 -30.82 -21.31
C MET A 4 47.39 -30.24 -19.99
N LEU A 5 47.83 -29.00 -19.69
CA LEU A 5 47.36 -28.24 -18.53
C LEU A 5 46.01 -27.61 -18.91
N TRP A 6 44.92 -28.04 -18.22
CA TRP A 6 43.61 -27.38 -18.30
C TRP A 6 43.60 -26.22 -17.30
N LEU A 7 43.57 -25.00 -17.85
CA LEU A 7 43.28 -23.77 -17.06
C LEU A 7 41.77 -23.69 -16.87
N ILE A 8 41.30 -23.94 -15.62
CA ILE A 8 39.91 -23.66 -15.26
C ILE A 8 39.76 -22.17 -14.99
N PHE A 9 39.11 -21.46 -15.91
CA PHE A 9 38.75 -20.05 -15.74
C PHE A 9 37.50 -20.00 -14.85
N GLY A 10 37.66 -19.76 -13.56
CA GLY A 10 36.58 -19.54 -12.61
C GLY A 10 35.89 -18.20 -12.91
N MET A 11 34.66 -18.27 -13.44
CA MET A 11 33.80 -17.10 -13.68
C MET A 11 33.23 -16.63 -12.33
N VAL A 12 33.83 -15.64 -11.71
CA VAL A 12 33.29 -15.00 -10.50
C VAL A 12 32.10 -14.15 -10.90
N TRP A 13 30.89 -14.62 -10.55
CA TRP A 13 29.68 -13.80 -10.65
C TRP A 13 29.70 -12.75 -9.54
N LEU A 14 29.99 -11.49 -9.91
CA LEU A 14 29.76 -10.35 -9.02
C LEU A 14 28.24 -10.17 -8.89
N VAL A 15 27.66 -10.59 -7.78
CA VAL A 15 26.32 -10.19 -7.38
C VAL A 15 26.40 -8.74 -6.96
N ALA A 16 26.03 -7.84 -7.86
CA ALA A 16 25.87 -6.42 -7.54
C ALA A 16 24.75 -6.29 -6.51
N ALA A 17 25.07 -5.90 -5.28
CA ALA A 17 24.08 -5.51 -4.29
C ALA A 17 23.35 -4.27 -4.82
N SER A 18 22.08 -4.41 -5.17
CA SER A 18 21.24 -3.27 -5.53
C SER A 18 21.14 -2.33 -4.32
N PRO A 19 21.26 -1.01 -4.50
CA PRO A 19 21.11 -0.07 -3.41
C PRO A 19 19.72 -0.26 -2.76
N VAL A 20 19.69 -0.23 -1.43
CA VAL A 20 18.42 -0.27 -0.67
C VAL A 20 17.62 0.97 -1.07
N LYS A 21 16.61 0.77 -1.89
CA LYS A 21 15.74 1.84 -2.36
C LYS A 21 14.80 2.24 -1.23
N ASN A 22 14.78 3.51 -0.84
CA ASN A 22 13.86 4.02 0.17
C ASN A 22 12.47 4.22 -0.44
N GLY A 23 11.65 3.17 -0.41
CA GLY A 23 10.28 3.17 -0.90
C GLY A 23 10.14 2.78 -2.38
N TYR A 24 8.89 2.52 -2.77
CA TYR A 24 8.55 2.18 -4.16
C TYR A 24 8.37 3.43 -5.02
N GLU A 25 8.76 3.30 -6.28
CA GLU A 25 8.37 4.18 -7.37
C GLU A 25 7.36 3.48 -8.29
N VAL A 26 6.69 4.26 -9.12
CA VAL A 26 5.76 3.72 -10.13
C VAL A 26 6.53 2.81 -11.10
N GLY A 27 6.00 1.62 -11.34
CA GLY A 27 6.62 0.57 -12.13
C GLY A 27 7.42 -0.46 -11.32
N ASP A 28 7.75 -0.18 -10.06
CA ASP A 28 8.41 -1.17 -9.20
C ASP A 28 7.52 -2.37 -8.91
N VAL A 29 8.14 -3.51 -8.66
CA VAL A 29 7.47 -4.70 -8.15
C VAL A 29 7.32 -4.58 -6.63
N ALA A 30 6.09 -4.50 -6.17
CA ALA A 30 5.78 -4.48 -4.74
C ALA A 30 5.86 -5.89 -4.16
N SER A 31 6.50 -6.01 -3.00
CA SER A 31 6.50 -7.27 -2.24
C SER A 31 5.15 -7.48 -1.55
N ASP A 32 4.76 -8.75 -1.43
CA ASP A 32 3.68 -9.15 -0.55
C ASP A 32 4.06 -8.93 0.92
N PHE A 33 3.05 -8.88 1.77
CA PHE A 33 3.20 -8.80 3.22
C PHE A 33 2.19 -9.73 3.90
N LYS A 34 2.44 -10.03 5.17
CA LYS A 34 1.50 -10.78 5.99
C LYS A 34 1.35 -10.07 7.34
N LEU A 35 0.23 -9.39 7.53
CA LEU A 35 -0.05 -8.54 8.68
C LEU A 35 -1.32 -8.99 9.41
N LYS A 36 -1.41 -8.65 10.70
CA LYS A 36 -2.57 -8.95 11.55
C LYS A 36 -3.70 -7.98 11.24
N ASN A 37 -4.87 -8.53 10.91
CA ASN A 37 -6.10 -7.77 10.71
C ASN A 37 -6.84 -7.53 12.04
N VAL A 38 -7.73 -6.54 12.05
CA VAL A 38 -8.59 -6.19 13.20
C VAL A 38 -9.51 -7.32 13.66
N ASP A 39 -9.74 -8.35 12.87
CA ASP A 39 -10.46 -9.59 13.27
C ASP A 39 -9.54 -10.66 13.90
N GLY A 40 -8.26 -10.34 14.08
CA GLY A 40 -7.23 -11.21 14.64
C GLY A 40 -6.57 -12.16 13.65
N LYS A 41 -7.05 -12.26 12.42
CA LYS A 41 -6.45 -13.13 11.39
C LYS A 41 -5.24 -12.47 10.73
N MET A 42 -4.33 -13.31 10.24
CA MET A 42 -3.25 -12.83 9.39
C MET A 42 -3.74 -12.73 7.95
N VAL A 43 -3.44 -11.60 7.30
CA VAL A 43 -3.86 -11.32 5.91
C VAL A 43 -2.64 -10.99 5.07
N SER A 44 -2.59 -11.58 3.87
CA SER A 44 -1.58 -11.36 2.83
C SER A 44 -2.27 -10.97 1.53
N LEU A 45 -1.62 -10.20 0.66
CA LEU A 45 -2.16 -9.91 -0.68
C LEU A 45 -2.29 -11.21 -1.50
N ALA A 46 -1.43 -12.20 -1.25
CA ALA A 46 -1.47 -13.51 -1.91
C ALA A 46 -2.73 -14.34 -1.57
N ASP A 47 -3.46 -13.99 -0.51
CA ASP A 47 -4.72 -14.66 -0.13
C ASP A 47 -5.84 -14.36 -1.15
N TYR A 48 -5.74 -13.25 -1.89
CA TYR A 48 -6.73 -12.77 -2.85
C TYR A 48 -6.45 -13.32 -4.26
N LYS A 49 -6.80 -14.58 -4.50
CA LYS A 49 -6.46 -15.29 -5.75
C LYS A 49 -7.04 -14.61 -7.01
N GLU A 50 -8.25 -14.08 -6.90
CA GLU A 50 -8.99 -13.47 -8.01
C GLU A 50 -8.71 -11.97 -8.18
N ALA A 51 -7.86 -11.39 -7.30
CA ALA A 51 -7.53 -9.98 -7.42
C ALA A 51 -6.72 -9.71 -8.69
N LYS A 52 -7.11 -8.63 -9.39
CA LYS A 52 -6.39 -8.05 -10.54
C LYS A 52 -5.38 -6.99 -10.10
N GLY A 53 -5.51 -6.55 -8.86
CA GLY A 53 -4.66 -5.57 -8.22
C GLY A 53 -5.20 -5.21 -6.84
N PHE A 54 -4.65 -4.16 -6.23
CA PHE A 54 -5.02 -3.72 -4.87
C PHE A 54 -4.98 -2.20 -4.76
N ILE A 55 -5.82 -1.67 -3.89
CA ILE A 55 -5.73 -0.29 -3.40
C ILE A 55 -5.17 -0.39 -1.98
N VAL A 56 -3.84 -0.31 -1.83
CA VAL A 56 -3.15 -0.32 -0.53
C VAL A 56 -3.14 1.10 0.02
N ILE A 57 -3.66 1.31 1.22
CA ILE A 57 -3.77 2.63 1.85
C ILE A 57 -3.11 2.60 3.22
N PHE A 58 -2.00 3.32 3.40
CA PHE A 58 -1.51 3.61 4.74
C PHE A 58 -2.42 4.65 5.36
N ASP A 59 -3.16 4.24 6.39
CA ASP A 59 -4.20 5.03 7.05
C ASP A 59 -4.06 4.96 8.57
N CYS A 60 -4.79 5.78 9.31
CA CYS A 60 -4.76 5.76 10.77
C CYS A 60 -6.05 6.30 11.40
N ASN A 61 -6.24 6.02 12.69
CA ASN A 61 -7.43 6.44 13.42
C ASN A 61 -7.41 7.91 13.83
N THR A 62 -6.23 8.49 14.07
CA THR A 62 -6.10 9.77 14.78
C THR A 62 -5.99 10.96 13.84
N CYS A 63 -5.49 10.78 12.62
CA CYS A 63 -5.33 11.86 11.65
C CYS A 63 -6.68 12.48 11.24
N PRO A 64 -6.87 13.81 11.36
CA PRO A 64 -8.09 14.47 10.89
C PRO A 64 -8.34 14.27 9.39
N VAL A 65 -7.27 14.22 8.58
CA VAL A 65 -7.38 13.99 7.13
C VAL A 65 -7.86 12.56 6.86
N SER A 66 -7.26 11.54 7.51
CA SER A 66 -7.74 10.14 7.44
C SER A 66 -9.22 10.03 7.80
N LYS A 67 -9.63 10.68 8.90
CA LYS A 67 -11.04 10.71 9.32
C LYS A 67 -11.96 11.31 8.26
N ALA A 68 -11.53 12.37 7.57
CA ALA A 68 -12.29 12.99 6.50
C ALA A 68 -12.38 12.11 5.24
N TYR A 69 -11.45 11.18 5.07
CA TYR A 69 -11.43 10.24 3.94
C TYR A 69 -12.15 8.91 4.21
N ASN A 70 -12.55 8.59 5.45
CA ASN A 70 -13.12 7.28 5.79
C ASN A 70 -14.25 6.83 4.83
N GLU A 71 -15.24 7.68 4.58
CA GLU A 71 -16.36 7.33 3.71
C GLU A 71 -15.93 7.11 2.25
N ARG A 72 -14.89 7.85 1.80
CA ARG A 72 -14.31 7.68 0.45
C ARG A 72 -13.56 6.35 0.34
N ILE A 73 -12.81 5.96 1.38
CA ILE A 73 -12.11 4.68 1.43
C ILE A 73 -13.12 3.52 1.41
N ILE A 74 -14.20 3.61 2.19
CA ILE A 74 -15.31 2.65 2.15
C ILE A 74 -15.94 2.61 0.76
N GLY A 75 -16.18 3.77 0.14
CA GLY A 75 -16.70 3.88 -1.22
C GLY A 75 -15.81 3.22 -2.27
N LEU A 76 -14.49 3.41 -2.17
CA LEU A 76 -13.52 2.76 -3.06
C LEU A 76 -13.61 1.23 -2.97
N ASN A 77 -13.66 0.66 -1.74
CA ASN A 77 -13.81 -0.78 -1.59
C ASN A 77 -15.13 -1.26 -2.19
N LYS A 78 -16.22 -0.59 -1.87
CA LYS A 78 -17.57 -0.92 -2.37
C LYS A 78 -17.65 -0.93 -3.90
N THR A 79 -16.94 0.01 -4.53
CA THR A 79 -16.93 0.15 -5.99
C THR A 79 -16.02 -0.87 -6.66
N PHE A 80 -14.81 -1.10 -6.12
CA PHE A 80 -13.77 -1.78 -6.86
C PHE A 80 -13.43 -3.19 -6.39
N ALA A 81 -13.82 -3.60 -5.16
CA ALA A 81 -13.48 -4.93 -4.65
C ALA A 81 -14.04 -6.05 -5.54
N SER A 82 -15.32 -5.96 -5.93
CA SER A 82 -15.96 -6.95 -6.84
C SER A 82 -15.40 -6.92 -8.26
N GLN A 83 -14.70 -5.86 -8.64
CA GLN A 83 -14.04 -5.71 -9.94
C GLN A 83 -12.59 -6.24 -9.92
N GLY A 84 -12.11 -6.70 -8.74
CA GLY A 84 -10.78 -7.28 -8.55
C GLY A 84 -9.74 -6.31 -7.99
N PHE A 85 -10.15 -5.15 -7.48
CA PHE A 85 -9.28 -4.17 -6.82
C PHE A 85 -9.76 -3.87 -5.38
N PRO A 86 -9.65 -4.83 -4.44
CA PRO A 86 -10.02 -4.59 -3.06
C PRO A 86 -9.11 -3.55 -2.40
N VAL A 87 -9.67 -2.82 -1.44
CA VAL A 87 -8.90 -1.97 -0.52
C VAL A 87 -8.23 -2.85 0.54
N VAL A 88 -6.98 -2.52 0.87
CA VAL A 88 -6.24 -3.04 2.02
C VAL A 88 -5.67 -1.84 2.78
N ALA A 89 -6.24 -1.52 3.93
CA ALA A 89 -5.77 -0.42 4.76
C ALA A 89 -4.73 -0.92 5.79
N ILE A 90 -3.68 -0.13 6.03
CA ILE A 90 -2.57 -0.47 6.93
C ILE A 90 -2.33 0.70 7.89
N ASN A 91 -2.42 0.45 9.19
CA ASN A 91 -1.98 1.39 10.19
C ASN A 91 -0.56 1.05 10.65
N ALA A 92 0.35 1.99 10.41
CA ALA A 92 1.76 1.89 10.78
C ALA A 92 2.14 2.88 11.89
N ASN A 93 1.19 3.58 12.50
CA ASN A 93 1.50 4.47 13.62
C ASN A 93 1.89 3.67 14.86
N ASP A 94 2.97 4.08 15.51
CA ASP A 94 3.37 3.53 16.82
C ASP A 94 2.36 3.95 17.89
N PRO A 95 1.72 3.01 18.60
CA PRO A 95 0.75 3.33 19.66
C PRO A 95 1.41 3.99 20.88
N GLY A 96 2.71 3.84 21.08
CA GLY A 96 3.47 4.57 22.11
C GLY A 96 3.57 6.07 21.81
N VAL A 97 3.50 6.46 20.54
CA VAL A 97 3.47 7.87 20.11
C VAL A 97 2.04 8.36 19.89
N SER A 98 1.14 7.48 19.47
CA SER A 98 -0.26 7.78 19.14
C SER A 98 -1.17 6.68 19.70
N SER A 99 -1.56 6.79 20.98
CA SER A 99 -2.35 5.76 21.69
C SER A 99 -3.70 5.46 21.02
N GLY A 100 -4.28 6.43 20.32
CA GLY A 100 -5.52 6.25 19.55
C GLY A 100 -5.36 5.38 18.27
N ASP A 101 -4.12 4.96 17.96
CA ASP A 101 -3.80 4.07 16.86
C ASP A 101 -3.40 2.66 17.35
N SER A 102 -3.67 2.33 18.63
CA SER A 102 -3.48 0.98 19.15
C SER A 102 -4.36 -0.04 18.45
N TYR A 103 -3.96 -1.31 18.52
CA TYR A 103 -4.73 -2.40 17.88
C TYR A 103 -6.18 -2.44 18.38
N GLU A 104 -6.43 -2.26 19.67
CA GLU A 104 -7.74 -2.22 20.29
C GLU A 104 -8.59 -1.06 19.72
N GLU A 105 -7.98 0.11 19.54
CA GLU A 105 -8.64 1.25 18.94
C GLU A 105 -8.93 1.03 17.45
N MET A 106 -8.03 0.37 16.71
CA MET A 106 -8.29 -0.04 15.32
C MET A 106 -9.51 -0.95 15.23
N VAL A 107 -9.61 -1.97 16.09
CA VAL A 107 -10.78 -2.88 16.18
C VAL A 107 -12.05 -2.08 16.43
N ARG A 108 -12.01 -1.15 17.39
CA ARG A 108 -13.16 -0.31 17.75
C ARG A 108 -13.59 0.58 16.58
N VAL A 109 -12.64 1.23 15.92
CA VAL A 109 -12.91 2.13 14.79
C VAL A 109 -13.46 1.35 13.60
N ALA A 110 -12.85 0.23 13.22
CA ALA A 110 -13.31 -0.61 12.11
C ALA A 110 -14.76 -1.08 12.32
N LYS A 111 -15.08 -1.56 13.53
CA LYS A 111 -16.45 -1.94 13.90
C LYS A 111 -17.42 -0.76 13.84
N LYS A 112 -17.06 0.38 14.41
CA LYS A 112 -17.90 1.59 14.44
C LYS A 112 -18.18 2.13 13.04
N LYS A 113 -17.19 2.06 12.14
CA LYS A 113 -17.27 2.58 10.76
C LYS A 113 -17.83 1.56 9.77
N GLY A 114 -17.97 0.30 10.18
CA GLY A 114 -18.45 -0.77 9.31
C GLY A 114 -17.47 -1.08 8.18
N TYR A 115 -16.15 -1.14 8.47
CA TYR A 115 -15.16 -1.50 7.46
C TYR A 115 -15.43 -2.93 6.96
N ASP A 116 -15.60 -3.07 5.66
CA ASP A 116 -15.80 -4.31 4.92
C ASP A 116 -14.53 -4.75 4.16
N PHE A 117 -13.39 -4.15 4.50
CA PHE A 117 -12.06 -4.41 3.96
C PHE A 117 -11.05 -4.66 5.11
N PRO A 118 -9.90 -5.32 4.84
CA PRO A 118 -8.86 -5.51 5.84
C PRO A 118 -8.31 -4.19 6.37
N TYR A 119 -8.22 -4.06 7.70
CA TYR A 119 -7.52 -2.98 8.37
C TYR A 119 -6.40 -3.58 9.22
N LEU A 120 -5.19 -3.52 8.71
CA LEU A 120 -4.03 -4.27 9.17
C LEU A 120 -3.13 -3.42 10.04
N VAL A 121 -2.48 -4.03 11.05
CA VAL A 121 -1.47 -3.35 11.86
C VAL A 121 -0.06 -3.71 11.39
N ASP A 122 0.77 -2.70 11.09
CA ASP A 122 2.21 -2.83 10.81
C ASP A 122 3.02 -2.45 12.06
N GLU A 123 3.00 -3.32 13.09
CA GLU A 123 3.64 -3.08 14.40
C GLU A 123 5.14 -2.79 14.29
N GLY A 124 5.81 -3.42 13.32
CA GLY A 124 7.25 -3.23 13.05
C GLY A 124 7.55 -2.04 12.15
N GLN A 125 6.53 -1.42 11.58
CA GLN A 125 6.64 -0.33 10.61
C GLN A 125 7.50 -0.67 9.38
N SER A 126 7.71 -1.97 9.17
CA SER A 126 8.58 -2.47 8.10
C SER A 126 7.92 -2.33 6.73
N ILE A 127 6.61 -2.53 6.66
CA ILE A 127 5.87 -2.43 5.41
C ILE A 127 5.75 -0.96 4.99
N ALA A 128 5.45 -0.06 5.94
CA ALA A 128 5.44 1.37 5.67
C ALA A 128 6.80 1.87 5.15
N LYS A 129 7.90 1.42 5.75
CA LYS A 129 9.27 1.74 5.28
C LYS A 129 9.54 1.16 3.89
N THR A 130 9.20 -0.10 3.65
CA THR A 130 9.38 -0.77 2.35
C THR A 130 8.61 -0.07 1.24
N TYR A 131 7.37 0.31 1.49
CA TYR A 131 6.54 1.05 0.54
C TYR A 131 6.99 2.51 0.36
N GLY A 132 7.71 3.08 1.35
CA GLY A 132 8.05 4.50 1.39
C GLY A 132 6.86 5.37 1.76
N ALA A 133 5.92 4.83 2.54
CA ALA A 133 4.79 5.59 3.05
C ALA A 133 5.27 6.64 4.05
N THR A 134 4.78 7.86 3.94
CA THR A 134 5.21 8.99 4.76
C THR A 134 4.06 9.65 5.52
N ASN A 135 2.84 9.53 5.00
CA ASN A 135 1.65 10.22 5.49
C ASN A 135 0.48 9.24 5.66
N THR A 136 -0.55 9.68 6.35
CA THR A 136 -1.86 9.02 6.41
C THR A 136 -2.96 10.03 6.04
N PRO A 137 -3.78 9.74 4.99
CA PRO A 137 -3.65 8.59 4.09
C PRO A 137 -2.53 8.74 3.05
N HIS A 138 -1.92 7.61 2.65
CA HIS A 138 -0.99 7.52 1.51
C HIS A 138 -1.33 6.27 0.71
N VAL A 139 -1.65 6.41 -0.57
CA VAL A 139 -2.17 5.33 -1.41
C VAL A 139 -1.13 4.79 -2.37
N PHE A 140 -1.17 3.47 -2.56
CA PHE A 140 -0.45 2.73 -3.59
C PHE A 140 -1.45 1.85 -4.33
N VAL A 141 -1.70 2.13 -5.62
CA VAL A 141 -2.49 1.23 -6.46
C VAL A 141 -1.54 0.24 -7.09
N LEU A 142 -1.77 -1.05 -6.85
CA LEU A 142 -0.99 -2.15 -7.39
C LEU A 142 -1.77 -2.83 -8.50
N LYS A 143 -1.12 -3.15 -9.63
CA LYS A 143 -1.65 -3.95 -10.72
C LYS A 143 -0.99 -5.32 -10.70
N LYS A 144 -1.77 -6.39 -10.81
CA LYS A 144 -1.25 -7.74 -10.97
C LYS A 144 -0.86 -7.99 -12.43
N GLU A 145 0.40 -8.34 -12.66
CA GLU A 145 0.95 -8.73 -13.95
C GLU A 145 1.62 -10.11 -13.83
N GLY A 146 0.92 -11.14 -14.24
CA GLY A 146 1.35 -12.52 -13.98
C GLY A 146 1.41 -12.83 -12.49
N ALA A 147 2.61 -13.15 -11.96
CA ALA A 147 2.84 -13.40 -10.55
C ALA A 147 3.27 -12.14 -9.77
N GLU A 148 3.53 -11.02 -10.46
CA GLU A 148 4.04 -9.80 -9.85
C GLU A 148 2.93 -8.79 -9.57
N LEU A 149 3.14 -7.98 -8.54
CA LEU A 149 2.32 -6.81 -8.23
C LEU A 149 3.14 -5.55 -8.55
N LYS A 150 2.76 -4.81 -9.60
CA LYS A 150 3.45 -3.59 -10.00
C LYS A 150 2.74 -2.36 -9.49
N VAL A 151 3.50 -1.42 -8.97
CA VAL A 151 2.99 -0.12 -8.53
C VAL A 151 2.57 0.70 -9.75
N ALA A 152 1.27 1.00 -9.84
CA ALA A 152 0.69 1.75 -10.95
C ALA A 152 0.39 3.22 -10.58
N TYR A 153 0.15 3.49 -9.30
CA TYR A 153 -0.09 4.84 -8.78
C TYR A 153 0.41 4.98 -7.34
N ILE A 154 0.92 6.18 -7.00
CA ILE A 154 1.32 6.55 -5.63
C ILE A 154 0.81 7.95 -5.33
N GLY A 155 0.13 8.17 -4.19
CA GLY A 155 -0.21 9.52 -3.75
C GLY A 155 -1.50 9.66 -2.95
N ALA A 156 -2.25 10.73 -3.25
CA ALA A 156 -3.51 11.09 -2.59
C ALA A 156 -4.70 10.30 -3.17
N ILE A 157 -5.80 10.24 -2.44
CA ILE A 157 -7.06 9.65 -2.92
C ILE A 157 -7.67 10.54 -4.01
N ASP A 158 -7.75 11.82 -3.74
CA ASP A 158 -8.30 12.86 -4.63
C ASP A 158 -7.62 14.21 -4.34
N ASP A 159 -8.10 15.32 -4.94
CA ASP A 159 -7.54 16.66 -4.78
C ASP A 159 -8.17 17.48 -3.64
N ASN A 160 -9.10 16.90 -2.84
CA ASN A 160 -9.76 17.62 -1.75
C ASN A 160 -9.76 16.85 -0.44
N THR A 161 -8.91 17.25 0.51
CA THR A 161 -8.76 16.57 1.81
C THR A 161 -9.91 16.85 2.79
N ARG A 162 -10.82 17.79 2.48
CA ARG A 162 -11.86 18.22 3.40
C ARG A 162 -13.24 17.67 3.03
N LYS A 163 -13.65 17.87 1.79
CA LYS A 163 -15.02 17.60 1.37
C LYS A 163 -15.03 16.85 0.02
N ALA A 164 -15.64 15.66 0.03
CA ALA A 164 -15.69 14.81 -1.15
C ALA A 164 -16.38 15.48 -2.35
N SER A 165 -17.48 16.23 -2.09
CA SER A 165 -18.24 16.93 -3.15
C SER A 165 -17.47 18.03 -3.86
N ASP A 166 -16.37 18.51 -3.28
CA ASP A 166 -15.57 19.60 -3.81
C ASP A 166 -14.29 19.04 -4.49
N ALA A 167 -14.12 17.71 -4.52
CA ALA A 167 -13.06 17.07 -5.27
C ALA A 167 -13.37 17.16 -6.78
N THR A 168 -12.38 17.60 -7.55
CA THR A 168 -12.47 17.71 -9.02
C THR A 168 -11.63 16.67 -9.74
N LYS A 169 -10.68 16.04 -9.01
CA LYS A 169 -9.80 14.97 -9.51
C LYS A 169 -9.86 13.78 -8.57
N HIS A 170 -10.20 12.64 -9.10
CA HIS A 170 -10.39 11.38 -8.36
C HIS A 170 -9.26 10.41 -8.69
N TYR A 171 -8.03 10.72 -8.23
CA TYR A 171 -6.80 10.05 -8.67
C TYR A 171 -6.83 8.53 -8.56
N VAL A 172 -7.33 7.98 -7.43
CA VAL A 172 -7.39 6.54 -7.22
C VAL A 172 -8.45 5.89 -8.10
N GLU A 173 -9.63 6.50 -8.20
CA GLU A 173 -10.71 6.01 -9.07
C GLU A 173 -10.27 6.03 -10.55
N ASP A 174 -9.65 7.12 -10.99
CA ASP A 174 -9.14 7.26 -12.36
C ASP A 174 -8.05 6.22 -12.66
N ALA A 175 -7.15 5.98 -11.70
CA ALA A 175 -6.10 4.97 -11.85
C ALA A 175 -6.70 3.56 -11.98
N VAL A 176 -7.61 3.16 -11.08
CA VAL A 176 -8.22 1.83 -11.12
C VAL A 176 -9.08 1.65 -12.37
N ASN A 177 -9.87 2.66 -12.75
CA ASN A 177 -10.70 2.61 -13.97
C ASN A 177 -9.84 2.48 -15.24
N ALA A 178 -8.70 3.19 -15.31
CA ALA A 178 -7.77 3.04 -16.43
C ALA A 178 -7.21 1.60 -16.50
N LEU A 179 -6.79 1.03 -15.34
CA LEU A 179 -6.28 -0.33 -15.28
C LEU A 179 -7.33 -1.37 -15.68
N LEU A 180 -8.57 -1.22 -15.22
CA LEU A 180 -9.70 -2.09 -15.59
C LEU A 180 -10.00 -2.02 -17.10
N ALA A 181 -9.84 -0.85 -17.70
CA ALA A 181 -10.00 -0.64 -19.13
C ALA A 181 -8.78 -1.07 -19.97
N GLY A 182 -7.72 -1.59 -19.36
CA GLY A 182 -6.46 -1.94 -20.04
C GLY A 182 -5.69 -0.73 -20.57
N LYS A 183 -5.93 0.45 -20.02
CA LYS A 183 -5.30 1.72 -20.42
C LYS A 183 -4.19 2.13 -19.45
N SER A 184 -3.33 3.04 -19.89
CA SER A 184 -2.34 3.69 -19.04
C SER A 184 -3.02 4.59 -18.00
N VAL A 185 -2.47 4.60 -16.78
CA VAL A 185 -2.94 5.48 -15.70
C VAL A 185 -2.64 6.93 -16.07
N PRO A 186 -3.63 7.84 -16.08
CA PRO A 186 -3.45 9.21 -16.58
C PRO A 186 -2.55 10.06 -15.67
N VAL A 187 -2.62 9.85 -14.36
CA VAL A 187 -1.75 10.48 -13.35
C VAL A 187 -1.19 9.37 -12.47
N THR A 188 0.09 9.12 -12.56
CA THR A 188 0.74 7.98 -11.87
C THR A 188 1.27 8.34 -10.49
N LYS A 189 1.50 9.63 -10.21
CA LYS A 189 2.04 10.07 -8.92
C LYS A 189 1.48 11.44 -8.54
N THR A 190 1.08 11.56 -7.25
CA THR A 190 0.70 12.83 -6.64
C THR A 190 1.33 12.92 -5.23
N LYS A 191 1.25 14.10 -4.61
CA LYS A 191 1.68 14.26 -3.22
C LYS A 191 0.61 13.71 -2.28
N ALA A 192 0.96 12.76 -1.41
CA ALA A 192 0.11 12.36 -0.29
C ALA A 192 -0.04 13.53 0.68
N ILE A 193 -1.28 13.86 1.04
CA ILE A 193 -1.61 14.95 1.95
C ILE A 193 -2.27 14.38 3.19
N GLY A 194 -1.66 14.61 4.35
CA GLY A 194 -2.15 14.09 5.62
C GLY A 194 -1.12 14.24 6.73
N CYS A 195 -1.39 13.61 7.87
CA CYS A 195 -0.46 13.58 8.99
C CYS A 195 0.73 12.66 8.69
N GLY A 196 1.92 13.03 9.13
CA GLY A 196 3.08 12.14 9.06
C GLY A 196 2.86 10.89 9.91
N ILE A 197 3.36 9.74 9.41
CA ILE A 197 3.37 8.48 10.18
C ILE A 197 4.13 8.70 11.49
N LYS A 198 3.58 8.16 12.58
CA LYS A 198 4.18 8.23 13.92
C LYS A 198 5.15 7.07 14.07
N TRP A 199 6.43 7.36 13.80
CA TRP A 199 7.48 6.36 13.85
C TRP A 199 7.87 6.05 15.31
N LYS A 200 8.15 4.77 15.57
CA LYS A 200 8.76 4.34 16.82
C LYS A 200 10.17 4.91 16.92
N ASN A 201 10.49 5.52 18.03
CA ASN A 201 11.80 6.16 18.29
C ASN A 201 12.16 7.28 17.27
N ALA A 202 11.16 8.06 16.83
CA ALA A 202 11.39 9.26 16.03
C ALA A 202 11.72 10.47 16.93
#